data_92fe74e18370bc87c82313b6bbc2be9b
#
_entry.id   92fe74e18370bc87c82313b6bbc2be9b
#
_cell.length_a   1.000
_cell.length_b   1.000
_cell.length_c   1.000
_cell.angle_alpha   90.00
_cell.angle_beta   90.00
_cell.angle_gamma   90.00
#
_symmetry.space_group_name_H-M   'P 1'
#
loop_
_entity.id
_entity.type
_entity.pdbx_description
1 polymer ?
#
loop_
_entity_poly.entity_id
_entity_poly.type
_entity_poly.pdbx_seq_one_letter_code
_entity_poly.pdbx_strand_id
1 'polypeptide(L)'
;MALTVIALVACAEALAQGARPDQTGAGRVDLIDRIVAIVNKEVITQFELEERIARVQKELQRRGTPVVDRSELEHQVLDRLIVEKVQLQLARETGMRVEDLELDRTVNRIAENNKLSLSEFRQRLESDAIPYDKFREDLRNEILLTRLREREVTGKLTVSEGEIDNLLQEQNDKETGTEYNLAHIL
;
A
#
# COMPACT_ATOMS: atom_id res chain seq x y z
N MET A 1 -72.38 51.75 -34.58
CA MET A 1 -72.71 51.83 -33.11
C MET A 1 -72.90 50.38 -32.63
N ALA A 2 -72.11 50.04 -31.75
CA ALA A 2 -72.17 49.05 -30.68
C ALA A 2 -70.95 48.17 -30.62
N LEU A 3 -69.98 48.74 -30.02
CA LEU A 3 -68.85 48.10 -29.34
C LEU A 3 -69.27 47.85 -27.91
N THR A 4 -68.83 46.81 -27.30
CA THR A 4 -68.91 46.42 -25.88
C THR A 4 -69.77 45.20 -25.64
N VAL A 5 -69.10 44.02 -25.65
CA VAL A 5 -69.33 42.91 -24.68
C VAL A 5 -68.45 41.71 -25.19
N ILE A 6 -67.17 41.83 -25.06
CA ILE A 6 -66.26 40.65 -25.09
C ILE A 6 -65.06 40.99 -24.19
N ALA A 7 -65.25 40.85 -22.93
CA ALA A 7 -64.09 40.94 -21.98
C ALA A 7 -64.48 40.35 -20.61
N LEU A 8 -64.75 39.07 -20.54
CA LEU A 8 -65.00 38.44 -19.21
C LEU A 8 -64.99 36.92 -19.24
N VAL A 9 -64.09 36.26 -20.01
CA VAL A 9 -63.88 34.79 -19.91
C VAL A 9 -62.38 34.46 -20.13
N ALA A 10 -61.49 35.09 -19.38
CA ALA A 10 -60.05 34.74 -19.52
C ALA A 10 -59.32 34.83 -18.13
N CYS A 11 -59.94 34.29 -17.09
CA CYS A 11 -59.28 34.29 -15.76
C CYS A 11 -59.62 33.02 -14.94
N ALA A 12 -59.57 31.83 -15.51
CA ALA A 12 -59.88 30.62 -14.74
C ALA A 12 -58.98 29.40 -15.07
N GLU A 13 -57.81 29.58 -15.68
CA GLU A 13 -56.90 28.43 -15.94
C GLU A 13 -55.47 28.58 -15.36
N ALA A 14 -55.30 29.35 -14.31
CA ALA A 14 -53.98 29.60 -13.74
C ALA A 14 -53.75 28.99 -12.33
N LEU A 15 -54.40 27.90 -11.96
CA LEU A 15 -54.27 27.29 -10.61
C LEU A 15 -54.13 25.78 -10.61
N ALA A 16 -53.53 25.16 -11.66
CA ALA A 16 -53.18 23.74 -11.65
C ALA A 16 -51.74 23.48 -12.06
N GLN A 17 -50.80 24.33 -11.61
CA GLN A 17 -49.41 23.94 -11.54
C GLN A 17 -49.21 23.23 -10.21
N GLY A 18 -49.51 21.92 -10.23
CA GLY A 18 -49.19 21.03 -9.16
C GLY A 18 -47.69 21.11 -8.84
N ALA A 19 -47.40 21.46 -7.62
CA ALA A 19 -46.07 21.40 -7.06
C ALA A 19 -45.46 20.01 -7.38
N ARG A 20 -44.50 19.99 -8.28
CA ARG A 20 -43.64 18.81 -8.45
C ARG A 20 -42.93 18.63 -7.11
N PRO A 21 -43.02 17.45 -6.47
CA PRO A 21 -42.20 17.20 -5.32
C PRO A 21 -40.75 17.34 -5.78
N ASP A 22 -40.04 18.25 -5.19
CA ASP A 22 -38.62 18.47 -5.31
C ASP A 22 -37.89 17.16 -4.91
N GLN A 23 -37.50 16.37 -5.90
CA GLN A 23 -36.71 15.16 -5.68
C GLN A 23 -35.20 15.48 -5.49
N THR A 24 -34.92 16.63 -4.95
CA THR A 24 -33.57 17.01 -4.53
C THR A 24 -33.28 16.56 -3.10
N GLY A 25 -33.32 15.27 -2.89
CA GLY A 25 -33.03 14.65 -1.60
C GLY A 25 -32.64 13.20 -1.67
N ALA A 26 -32.32 12.68 -2.85
CA ALA A 26 -31.53 11.47 -2.90
C ALA A 26 -30.13 11.84 -2.37
N GLY A 27 -29.95 11.75 -1.04
CA GLY A 27 -28.66 11.84 -0.44
C GLY A 27 -27.73 10.94 -1.26
N ARG A 28 -26.72 11.52 -1.89
CA ARG A 28 -25.59 10.75 -2.40
C ARG A 28 -25.15 9.91 -1.24
N VAL A 29 -25.45 8.62 -1.28
CA VAL A 29 -24.77 7.64 -0.46
C VAL A 29 -23.38 7.61 -1.06
N ASP A 30 -22.50 8.47 -0.56
CA ASP A 30 -21.09 8.31 -0.82
C ASP A 30 -20.73 6.95 -0.26
N LEU A 31 -20.47 6.02 -1.14
CA LEU A 31 -19.90 4.71 -0.78
C LEU A 31 -18.56 5.05 -0.13
N ILE A 32 -18.55 5.06 1.20
CA ILE A 32 -17.39 5.49 1.99
C ILE A 32 -16.20 4.59 1.66
N ASP A 33 -16.41 3.29 1.52
CA ASP A 33 -15.41 2.32 1.04
C ASP A 33 -16.07 0.95 0.77
N ARG A 34 -15.43 0.08 -0.01
CA ARG A 34 -15.89 -1.26 -0.29
C ARG A 34 -14.90 -2.29 0.27
N ILE A 35 -15.40 -3.32 0.95
CA ILE A 35 -14.59 -4.45 1.40
C ILE A 35 -14.26 -5.33 0.20
N VAL A 36 -12.97 -5.57 -0.04
CA VAL A 36 -12.48 -6.47 -1.10
C VAL A 36 -12.04 -7.83 -0.58
N ALA A 37 -11.61 -7.91 0.68
CA ALA A 37 -11.29 -9.17 1.34
C ALA A 37 -11.52 -9.09 2.85
N ILE A 38 -11.75 -10.25 3.47
CA ILE A 38 -11.84 -10.42 4.92
C ILE A 38 -10.75 -11.40 5.33
N VAL A 39 -9.89 -10.98 6.26
CA VAL A 39 -8.76 -11.76 6.76
C VAL A 39 -8.96 -11.99 8.25
N ASN A 40 -9.55 -13.14 8.61
CA ASN A 40 -10.00 -13.46 9.97
C ASN A 40 -10.99 -12.41 10.51
N LYS A 41 -10.53 -11.47 11.33
CA LYS A 41 -11.34 -10.42 11.97
C LYS A 41 -11.07 -9.03 11.39
N GLU A 42 -10.17 -8.91 10.43
CA GLU A 42 -9.80 -7.66 9.79
C GLU A 42 -10.28 -7.63 8.33
N VAL A 43 -10.52 -6.44 7.81
CA VAL A 43 -10.94 -6.25 6.43
C VAL A 43 -9.84 -5.58 5.62
N ILE A 44 -9.81 -5.84 4.31
CA ILE A 44 -9.08 -5.08 3.32
C ILE A 44 -10.10 -4.32 2.50
N THR A 45 -9.94 -3.01 2.41
CA THR A 45 -10.86 -2.15 1.67
C THR A 45 -10.34 -1.85 0.27
N GLN A 46 -11.24 -1.41 -0.62
CA GLN A 46 -10.88 -1.00 -1.97
C GLN A 46 -9.87 0.16 -1.93
N PHE A 47 -10.08 1.11 -1.03
CA PHE A 47 -9.18 2.24 -0.85
C PHE A 47 -7.75 1.80 -0.46
N GLU A 48 -7.64 0.86 0.50
CA GLU A 48 -6.35 0.30 0.94
C GLU A 48 -5.63 -0.41 -0.23
N LEU A 49 -6.39 -1.18 -1.02
CA LEU A 49 -5.87 -1.86 -2.20
C LEU A 49 -5.38 -0.87 -3.28
N GLU A 50 -6.20 0.11 -3.62
CA GLU A 50 -5.85 1.12 -4.64
C GLU A 50 -4.64 1.97 -4.23
N GLU A 51 -4.56 2.36 -2.96
CA GLU A 51 -3.41 3.07 -2.42
C GLU A 51 -2.12 2.23 -2.54
N ARG A 52 -2.20 0.94 -2.26
CA ARG A 52 -1.06 0.02 -2.40
C ARG A 52 -0.67 -0.15 -3.86
N ILE A 53 -1.63 -0.32 -4.76
CA ILE A 53 -1.39 -0.41 -6.22
C ILE A 53 -0.69 0.85 -6.73
N ALA A 54 -1.17 2.03 -6.35
CA ALA A 54 -0.55 3.30 -6.76
C ALA A 54 0.91 3.41 -6.31
N ARG A 55 1.22 2.98 -5.08
CA ARG A 55 2.61 2.94 -4.57
C ARG A 55 3.49 1.98 -5.37
N VAL A 56 3.00 0.77 -5.68
CA VAL A 56 3.73 -0.21 -6.49
C VAL A 56 3.96 0.31 -7.91
N GLN A 57 2.96 0.89 -8.54
CA GLN A 57 3.08 1.46 -9.90
C GLN A 57 4.14 2.57 -9.93
N LYS A 58 4.13 3.49 -8.96
CA LYS A 58 5.14 4.55 -8.83
C LYS A 58 6.56 3.99 -8.69
N GLU A 59 6.71 2.91 -7.95
CA GLU A 59 8.01 2.25 -7.77
C GLU A 59 8.47 1.53 -9.05
N LEU A 60 7.59 0.81 -9.74
CA LEU A 60 7.89 0.18 -11.03
C LEU A 60 8.31 1.22 -12.07
N GLN A 61 7.62 2.35 -12.14
CA GLN A 61 7.97 3.46 -13.03
C GLN A 61 9.36 4.03 -12.72
N ARG A 62 9.71 4.20 -11.43
CA ARG A 62 11.05 4.65 -11.03
C ARG A 62 12.16 3.70 -11.45
N ARG A 63 11.88 2.39 -11.46
CA ARG A 63 12.84 1.34 -11.86
C ARG A 63 12.85 1.08 -13.36
N GLY A 64 11.98 1.74 -14.14
CA GLY A 64 11.84 1.49 -15.57
C GLY A 64 11.32 0.09 -15.90
N THR A 65 10.67 -0.58 -14.94
CA THR A 65 10.09 -1.90 -15.14
C THR A 65 8.73 -1.77 -15.84
N PRO A 66 8.46 -2.56 -16.91
CA PRO A 66 7.17 -2.55 -17.56
C PRO A 66 6.05 -2.84 -16.57
N VAL A 67 4.96 -2.07 -16.64
CA VAL A 67 3.77 -2.31 -15.81
C VAL A 67 3.06 -3.52 -16.40
N VAL A 68 2.86 -4.56 -15.59
CA VAL A 68 1.98 -5.70 -15.91
C VAL A 68 0.53 -5.23 -16.07
N ASP A 69 -0.30 -6.08 -16.65
CA ASP A 69 -1.73 -5.80 -16.76
C ASP A 69 -2.32 -5.39 -15.40
N ARG A 70 -3.24 -4.42 -15.42
CA ARG A 70 -3.82 -3.87 -14.18
C ARG A 70 -4.52 -4.94 -13.35
N SER A 71 -5.23 -5.85 -13.98
CA SER A 71 -5.95 -6.92 -13.27
C SER A 71 -4.98 -7.87 -12.57
N GLU A 72 -3.91 -8.25 -13.25
CA GLU A 72 -2.86 -9.09 -12.69
C GLU A 72 -2.15 -8.40 -11.52
N LEU A 73 -1.83 -7.11 -11.67
CA LEU A 73 -1.24 -6.31 -10.58
C LEU A 73 -2.17 -6.23 -9.37
N GLU A 74 -3.48 -6.04 -9.59
CA GLU A 74 -4.48 -5.99 -8.53
C GLU A 74 -4.54 -7.29 -7.73
N HIS A 75 -4.57 -8.44 -8.42
CA HIS A 75 -4.52 -9.75 -7.76
C HIS A 75 -3.24 -9.95 -6.95
N GLN A 76 -2.09 -9.67 -7.54
CA GLN A 76 -0.80 -9.83 -6.84
C GLN A 76 -0.69 -8.92 -5.61
N VAL A 77 -1.18 -7.68 -5.71
CA VAL A 77 -1.15 -6.73 -4.59
C VAL A 77 -2.13 -7.16 -3.50
N LEU A 78 -3.34 -7.65 -3.88
CA LEU A 78 -4.32 -8.15 -2.92
C LEU A 78 -3.79 -9.37 -2.15
N ASP A 79 -3.23 -10.35 -2.86
CA ASP A 79 -2.62 -11.54 -2.23
C ASP A 79 -1.53 -11.14 -1.24
N ARG A 80 -0.69 -10.18 -1.61
CA ARG A 80 0.36 -9.68 -0.73
C ARG A 80 -0.21 -8.98 0.51
N LEU A 81 -1.27 -8.18 0.37
CA LEU A 81 -1.96 -7.54 1.50
C LEU A 81 -2.58 -8.57 2.44
N ILE A 82 -3.18 -9.63 1.90
CA ILE A 82 -3.75 -10.73 2.70
C ILE A 82 -2.65 -11.40 3.53
N VAL A 83 -1.54 -11.78 2.88
CA VAL A 83 -0.41 -12.42 3.57
C VAL A 83 0.17 -11.48 4.64
N GLU A 84 0.35 -10.20 4.32
CA GLU A 84 0.84 -9.18 5.27
C GLU A 84 -0.07 -9.07 6.50
N LYS A 85 -1.40 -9.02 6.30
CA LYS A 85 -2.36 -8.98 7.42
C LYS A 85 -2.30 -10.25 8.29
N VAL A 86 -2.24 -11.44 7.68
CA VAL A 86 -2.10 -12.70 8.44
C VAL A 86 -0.82 -12.69 9.27
N GLN A 87 0.29 -12.27 8.69
CA GLN A 87 1.57 -12.18 9.40
C GLN A 87 1.53 -11.18 10.57
N LEU A 88 0.92 -10.01 10.37
CA LEU A 88 0.76 -9.03 11.45
C LEU A 88 -0.13 -9.54 12.58
N GLN A 89 -1.20 -10.26 12.25
CA GLN A 89 -2.04 -10.92 13.27
C GLN A 89 -1.24 -11.95 14.06
N LEU A 90 -0.48 -12.80 13.39
CA LEU A 90 0.38 -13.80 14.04
C LEU A 90 1.44 -13.13 14.94
N ALA A 91 2.07 -12.05 14.47
CA ALA A 91 3.03 -11.31 15.30
C ALA A 91 2.38 -10.78 16.58
N ARG A 92 1.18 -10.20 16.48
CA ARG A 92 0.42 -9.67 17.62
C ARG A 92 -0.04 -10.79 18.57
N GLU A 93 -0.57 -11.89 18.04
CA GLU A 93 -1.02 -13.06 18.81
C GLU A 93 0.13 -13.73 19.58
N THR A 94 1.33 -13.71 19.00
CA THR A 94 2.54 -14.23 19.66
C THR A 94 3.21 -13.22 20.60
N GLY A 95 2.53 -12.11 20.90
CA GLY A 95 2.97 -11.12 21.88
C GLY A 95 4.07 -10.17 21.39
N MET A 96 4.38 -10.17 20.09
CA MET A 96 5.33 -9.20 19.55
C MET A 96 4.77 -7.78 19.58
N ARG A 97 5.57 -6.84 20.07
CA ARG A 97 5.22 -5.43 20.17
C ARG A 97 6.40 -4.56 19.78
N VAL A 98 6.11 -3.36 19.35
CA VAL A 98 7.09 -2.30 19.10
C VAL A 98 6.75 -1.14 20.03
N GLU A 99 7.65 -0.86 20.96
CA GLU A 99 7.48 0.23 21.92
C GLU A 99 7.64 1.60 21.20
N ASP A 100 6.88 2.59 21.67
CA ASP A 100 6.91 3.93 21.03
C ASP A 100 8.30 4.57 21.05
N LEU A 101 9.07 4.35 22.12
CA LEU A 101 10.45 4.84 22.20
C LEU A 101 11.36 4.23 21.13
N GLU A 102 11.17 2.94 20.82
CA GLU A 102 11.89 2.28 19.74
C GLU A 102 11.49 2.83 18.37
N LEU A 103 10.18 3.01 18.19
CA LEU A 103 9.65 3.59 16.98
C LEU A 103 10.21 5.01 16.74
N ASP A 104 10.24 5.86 17.77
CA ASP A 104 10.79 7.20 17.70
C ASP A 104 12.30 7.20 17.34
N ARG A 105 13.07 6.28 17.93
CA ARG A 105 14.48 6.11 17.56
C ARG A 105 14.65 5.69 16.11
N THR A 106 13.77 4.83 15.61
CA THR A 106 13.82 4.36 14.22
C THR A 106 13.44 5.47 13.26
N VAL A 107 12.41 6.28 13.57
CA VAL A 107 12.04 7.46 12.78
C VAL A 107 13.19 8.47 12.71
N ASN A 108 13.83 8.77 13.85
CA ASN A 108 14.98 9.68 13.88
C ASN A 108 16.14 9.16 13.01
N ARG A 109 16.46 7.88 13.10
CA ARG A 109 17.50 7.25 12.27
C ARG A 109 17.17 7.33 10.77
N ILE A 110 15.88 7.15 10.40
CA ILE A 110 15.44 7.31 9.01
C ILE A 110 15.64 8.77 8.55
N ALA A 111 15.27 9.74 9.37
CA ALA A 111 15.49 11.16 9.06
C ALA A 111 16.99 11.47 8.89
N GLU A 112 17.84 11.04 9.81
CA GLU A 112 19.29 11.20 9.76
C GLU A 112 19.92 10.56 8.51
N ASN A 113 19.50 9.34 8.15
CA ASN A 113 19.94 8.66 6.93
C ASN A 113 19.57 9.43 5.65
N ASN A 114 18.48 10.19 5.70
CA ASN A 114 18.07 11.09 4.63
C ASN A 114 18.70 12.50 4.75
N LYS A 115 19.58 12.73 5.74
CA LYS A 115 20.23 14.01 6.01
C LYS A 115 19.23 15.13 6.35
N LEU A 116 18.14 14.77 7.03
CA LEU A 116 17.08 15.67 7.45
C LEU A 116 16.96 15.67 8.98
N SER A 117 16.62 16.82 9.55
CA SER A 117 16.11 16.88 10.91
C SER A 117 14.71 16.26 10.99
N LEU A 118 14.25 15.90 12.18
CA LEU A 118 12.90 15.34 12.35
C LEU A 118 11.80 16.29 11.85
N SER A 119 11.97 17.61 12.02
CA SER A 119 11.03 18.62 11.54
C SER A 119 10.97 18.68 10.01
N GLU A 120 12.13 18.68 9.35
CA GLU A 120 12.21 18.65 7.89
C GLU A 120 11.66 17.33 7.33
N PHE A 121 11.92 16.23 8.01
CA PHE A 121 11.37 14.93 7.63
C PHE A 121 9.82 14.92 7.69
N ARG A 122 9.22 15.49 8.74
CA ARG A 122 7.76 15.64 8.83
C ARG A 122 7.20 16.51 7.71
N GLN A 123 7.81 17.66 7.44
CA GLN A 123 7.42 18.53 6.32
C GLN A 123 7.53 17.82 4.97
N ARG A 124 8.54 16.99 4.81
CA ARG A 124 8.71 16.17 3.61
C ARG A 124 7.59 15.17 3.44
N LEU A 125 7.21 14.45 4.49
CA LEU A 125 6.08 13.52 4.47
C LEU A 125 4.77 14.25 4.13
N GLU A 126 4.52 15.43 4.71
CA GLU A 126 3.36 16.27 4.40
C GLU A 126 3.35 16.70 2.94
N SER A 127 4.49 17.12 2.38
CA SER A 127 4.62 17.49 0.96
C SER A 127 4.37 16.31 0.01
N ASP A 128 4.68 15.10 0.46
CA ASP A 128 4.42 13.86 -0.26
C ASP A 128 2.99 13.30 0.00
N ALA A 129 2.13 14.08 0.71
CA ALA A 129 0.77 13.73 1.13
C ALA A 129 0.69 12.45 1.99
N ILE A 130 1.72 12.19 2.80
CA ILE A 130 1.79 11.06 3.73
C ILE A 130 1.58 11.59 5.17
N PRO A 131 0.45 11.29 5.83
CA PRO A 131 0.24 11.64 7.23
C PRO A 131 1.31 11.01 8.12
N TYR A 132 1.89 11.79 9.02
CA TYR A 132 2.96 11.32 9.91
C TYR A 132 2.55 10.11 10.77
N ASP A 133 1.32 10.11 11.28
CA ASP A 133 0.81 8.99 12.10
C ASP A 133 0.67 7.71 11.27
N LYS A 134 0.25 7.82 10.01
CA LYS A 134 0.20 6.69 9.09
C LYS A 134 1.61 6.14 8.81
N PHE A 135 2.57 7.02 8.56
CA PHE A 135 3.97 6.62 8.40
C PHE A 135 4.49 5.86 9.62
N ARG A 136 4.18 6.33 10.84
CA ARG A 136 4.57 5.64 12.08
C ARG A 136 3.94 4.26 12.19
N GLU A 137 2.67 4.12 11.85
CA GLU A 137 1.98 2.82 11.88
C GLU A 137 2.51 1.85 10.83
N ASP A 138 2.76 2.31 9.60
CA ASP A 138 3.38 1.52 8.54
C ASP A 138 4.77 1.04 8.98
N LEU A 139 5.58 1.90 9.60
CA LEU A 139 6.89 1.56 10.14
C LEU A 139 6.81 0.54 11.29
N ARG A 140 5.83 0.69 12.20
CA ARG A 140 5.58 -0.29 13.27
C ARG A 140 5.26 -1.66 12.71
N ASN A 141 4.42 -1.72 11.69
CA ASN A 141 4.06 -2.96 11.01
C ASN A 141 5.28 -3.59 10.31
N GLU A 142 6.12 -2.79 9.66
CA GLU A 142 7.35 -3.28 9.01
C GLU A 142 8.33 -3.89 10.03
N ILE A 143 8.50 -3.25 11.20
CA ILE A 143 9.33 -3.80 12.30
C ILE A 143 8.76 -5.12 12.80
N LEU A 144 7.44 -5.21 12.99
CA LEU A 144 6.77 -6.45 13.42
C LEU A 144 6.97 -7.59 12.43
N LEU A 145 6.80 -7.31 11.13
CA LEU A 145 7.00 -8.31 10.06
C LEU A 145 8.45 -8.77 9.99
N THR A 146 9.39 -7.87 10.17
CA THR A 146 10.82 -8.20 10.20
C THR A 146 11.15 -9.11 11.38
N ARG A 147 10.69 -8.78 12.58
CA ARG A 147 10.87 -9.61 13.78
C ARG A 147 10.21 -10.98 13.66
N LEU A 148 9.01 -11.03 13.08
CA LEU A 148 8.34 -12.30 12.83
C LEU A 148 9.17 -13.17 11.89
N ARG A 149 9.67 -12.60 10.80
CA ARG A 149 10.52 -13.31 9.83
C ARG A 149 11.82 -13.80 10.46
N GLU A 150 12.48 -12.96 11.22
CA GLU A 150 13.70 -13.33 11.95
C GLU A 150 13.45 -14.52 12.89
N ARG A 151 12.35 -14.48 13.64
CA ARG A 151 12.01 -15.57 14.56
C ARG A 151 11.62 -16.87 13.86
N GLU A 152 10.76 -16.79 12.84
CA GLU A 152 10.15 -17.96 12.22
C GLU A 152 11.03 -18.60 11.15
N VAL A 153 11.89 -17.84 10.50
CA VAL A 153 12.75 -18.29 9.41
C VAL A 153 14.20 -18.37 9.88
N THR A 154 14.81 -17.23 10.21
CA THR A 154 16.24 -17.14 10.52
C THR A 154 16.60 -17.92 11.77
N GLY A 155 15.74 -17.87 12.81
CA GLY A 155 15.95 -18.59 14.07
C GLY A 155 15.85 -20.13 13.94
N LYS A 156 15.28 -20.62 12.84
CA LYS A 156 15.14 -22.08 12.55
C LYS A 156 16.13 -22.59 11.50
N LEU A 157 16.88 -21.70 10.87
CA LEU A 157 17.93 -22.06 9.93
C LEU A 157 19.18 -22.49 10.71
N THR A 158 19.46 -23.78 10.71
CA THR A 158 20.72 -24.34 11.22
C THR A 158 21.55 -24.75 9.99
N VAL A 159 22.61 -24.02 9.72
CA VAL A 159 23.57 -24.41 8.69
C VAL A 159 24.53 -25.42 9.31
N SER A 160 24.62 -26.62 8.75
CA SER A 160 25.55 -27.64 9.23
C SER A 160 26.97 -27.36 8.73
N GLU A 161 27.98 -27.76 9.48
CA GLU A 161 29.42 -27.69 9.06
C GLU A 161 29.63 -28.31 7.66
N GLY A 162 28.95 -29.44 7.36
CA GLY A 162 29.02 -30.05 6.07
C GLY A 162 28.47 -29.24 4.90
N GLU A 163 27.44 -28.40 5.13
CA GLU A 163 26.93 -27.49 4.10
C GLU A 163 27.91 -26.33 3.87
N ILE A 164 28.58 -25.88 4.93
CA ILE A 164 29.64 -24.85 4.83
C ILE A 164 30.83 -25.41 4.03
N ASP A 165 31.27 -26.63 4.36
CA ASP A 165 32.39 -27.29 3.66
C ASP A 165 32.08 -27.55 2.19
N ASN A 166 30.85 -27.97 1.88
CA ASN A 166 30.42 -28.18 0.49
C ASN A 166 30.40 -26.83 -0.28
N LEU A 167 29.91 -25.76 0.30
CA LEU A 167 29.90 -24.45 -0.34
C LEU A 167 31.32 -23.92 -0.59
N LEU A 168 32.23 -24.13 0.36
CA LEU A 168 33.64 -23.74 0.22
C LEU A 168 34.32 -24.53 -0.85
N GLN A 169 34.03 -25.84 -0.98
CA GLN A 169 34.54 -26.68 -2.07
C GLN A 169 34.04 -26.23 -3.43
N GLU A 170 32.73 -25.96 -3.57
CA GLU A 170 32.17 -25.44 -4.81
C GLU A 170 32.74 -24.08 -5.22
N GLN A 171 33.07 -23.21 -4.27
CA GLN A 171 33.72 -21.92 -4.54
C GLN A 171 35.15 -22.12 -4.99
N ASN A 172 35.92 -22.99 -4.32
CA ASN A 172 37.29 -23.32 -4.71
C ASN A 172 37.34 -23.96 -6.10
N ASP A 173 36.40 -24.85 -6.44
CA ASP A 173 36.31 -25.46 -7.75
C ASP A 173 35.96 -24.46 -8.87
N LYS A 174 35.23 -23.40 -8.54
CA LYS A 174 34.94 -22.29 -9.47
C LYS A 174 36.13 -21.33 -9.62
N GLU A 175 36.91 -21.13 -8.58
CA GLU A 175 38.14 -20.30 -8.61
C GLU A 175 39.32 -21.03 -9.25
N THR A 176 39.36 -22.35 -9.20
CA THR A 176 40.32 -23.18 -9.97
C THR A 176 39.90 -23.35 -11.42
N GLY A 177 39.21 -22.36 -11.99
CA GLY A 177 38.95 -22.28 -13.41
C GLY A 177 40.23 -22.43 -14.19
N THR A 178 40.28 -23.42 -15.10
CA THR A 178 41.38 -23.82 -15.94
C THR A 178 42.16 -22.60 -16.46
N GLU A 179 43.38 -22.39 -15.94
CA GLU A 179 44.30 -21.38 -16.44
C GLU A 179 44.80 -21.84 -17.81
N TYR A 180 44.34 -21.26 -18.89
CA TYR A 180 44.81 -21.50 -20.24
C TYR A 180 46.11 -20.72 -20.47
N ASN A 181 47.25 -21.42 -20.42
CA ASN A 181 48.52 -20.83 -20.76
C ASN A 181 48.69 -20.84 -22.29
N LEU A 182 48.38 -19.75 -22.96
CA LEU A 182 48.56 -19.57 -24.40
C LEU A 182 50.00 -19.10 -24.69
N ALA A 183 50.88 -20.02 -25.09
CA ALA A 183 52.20 -19.67 -25.61
C ALA A 183 52.13 -19.52 -27.13
N HIS A 184 52.46 -18.32 -27.64
CA HIS A 184 52.63 -18.06 -29.08
C HIS A 184 54.12 -18.26 -29.42
N ILE A 185 54.42 -19.25 -30.25
CA ILE A 185 55.77 -19.48 -30.78
C ILE A 185 55.82 -18.75 -32.14
N LEU A 186 56.71 -17.78 -32.26
CA LEU A 186 57.09 -17.13 -33.50
C LEU A 186 58.09 -17.96 -34.27
#